data_5a72befe77e517ea67b68a0a2b7b4519
#
_entry.id   5a72befe77e517ea67b68a0a2b7b4519
#
_cell.length_a   1.000
_cell.length_b   1.000
_cell.length_c   1.000
_cell.angle_alpha   90.00
_cell.angle_beta   90.00
_cell.angle_gamma   90.00
#
_symmetry.space_group_name_H-M   'P 1'
#
loop_
_entity.id
_entity.type
_entity.pdbx_description
1 polymer ?
#
loop_
_entity_poly.entity_id
_entity_poly.type
_entity_poly.pdbx_seq_one_letter_code
_entity_poly.pdbx_strand_id
1 'polypeptide(L)'
;MFRLDAVKSRIAATALVTGAALLLLSASAGAALIGIYRNPMETTAQRAQAVKLSGARCARGGLGKALRVVVGKRTKECAYRTPVLGRDLEIAATERLLSATPKPVQHGAFLAVNLRAGAGARYQLAVYPLQKKVQLRKTLADGSLEYLDIEKNVAGVKGLDMANQLRLRAFNLTEGEEKGDCRLLGFIGGKLVVEASDESAGELSGRASGFSVGSAKNAKGAQASFDDVVVRVPSPF
;
A
#
# COMPACT_ATOMS: atom_id res chain seq x y z
N MET A 1 -11.83 10.73 -91.16
CA MET A 1 -12.82 10.85 -90.10
C MET A 1 -12.06 10.60 -88.84
N PHE A 2 -11.48 11.66 -88.25
CA PHE A 2 -10.59 11.57 -87.09
C PHE A 2 -11.13 12.40 -85.95
N ARG A 3 -11.31 11.79 -84.79
CA ARG A 3 -11.59 12.51 -83.53
C ARG A 3 -10.36 12.43 -82.67
N LEU A 4 -9.85 13.59 -82.32
CA LEU A 4 -8.87 13.81 -81.30
C LEU A 4 -9.62 13.88 -79.92
N ASP A 5 -9.29 13.02 -79.04
CA ASP A 5 -9.71 13.14 -77.64
C ASP A 5 -8.56 13.70 -76.80
N ALA A 6 -8.89 14.78 -76.11
CA ALA A 6 -7.97 15.58 -75.30
C ALA A 6 -7.61 14.90 -74.01
N VAL A 7 -6.30 14.79 -73.72
CA VAL A 7 -5.74 14.37 -72.44
C VAL A 7 -5.88 15.52 -71.49
N LYS A 8 -6.71 15.35 -70.47
CA LYS A 8 -6.79 16.25 -69.30
C LYS A 8 -5.80 15.81 -68.25
N SER A 9 -4.71 16.57 -68.15
CA SER A 9 -3.78 16.48 -66.98
C SER A 9 -4.49 16.88 -65.73
N ARG A 10 -4.59 15.96 -64.76
CA ARG A 10 -5.01 16.25 -63.38
C ARG A 10 -3.76 16.40 -62.55
N ILE A 11 -3.47 17.60 -62.14
CA ILE A 11 -2.50 17.91 -61.09
C ILE A 11 -3.14 17.53 -59.75
N ALA A 12 -2.59 16.48 -59.15
CA ALA A 12 -2.96 16.11 -57.78
C ALA A 12 -2.18 16.99 -56.80
N ALA A 13 -2.87 17.92 -56.16
CA ALA A 13 -2.34 18.68 -55.05
C ALA A 13 -2.27 17.77 -53.80
N THR A 14 -1.06 17.39 -53.45
CA THR A 14 -0.82 16.65 -52.19
C THR A 14 -0.87 17.65 -51.05
N ALA A 15 -1.98 17.67 -50.32
CA ALA A 15 -2.10 18.42 -49.05
C ALA A 15 -1.34 17.65 -47.95
N LEU A 16 -0.21 18.24 -47.55
CA LEU A 16 0.54 17.77 -46.40
C LEU A 16 -0.25 18.18 -45.12
N VAL A 17 -1.00 17.24 -44.55
CA VAL A 17 -1.61 17.40 -43.24
C VAL A 17 -0.53 17.13 -42.19
N THR A 18 0.12 18.18 -41.70
CA THR A 18 0.94 18.15 -40.51
C THR A 18 0.01 17.99 -39.30
N GLY A 19 -0.22 16.74 -38.92
CA GLY A 19 -0.89 16.40 -37.67
C GLY A 19 0.00 16.78 -36.49
N ALA A 20 -0.24 17.96 -35.92
CA ALA A 20 0.27 18.28 -34.60
C ALA A 20 -0.43 17.34 -33.59
N ALA A 21 0.25 16.26 -33.20
CA ALA A 21 -0.15 15.46 -32.06
C ALA A 21 0.00 16.35 -30.82
N LEU A 22 -1.10 16.98 -30.38
CA LEU A 22 -1.20 17.51 -29.05
C LEU A 22 -1.12 16.30 -28.10
N LEU A 23 0.08 16.02 -27.59
CA LEU A 23 0.27 15.26 -26.37
C LEU A 23 -0.38 16.10 -25.24
N LEU A 24 -1.65 15.82 -25.00
CA LEU A 24 -2.29 16.17 -23.72
C LEU A 24 -1.56 15.34 -22.65
N LEU A 25 -0.46 15.90 -22.14
CA LEU A 25 0.04 15.57 -20.83
C LEU A 25 -1.10 15.92 -19.87
N SER A 26 -1.98 14.97 -19.60
CA SER A 26 -2.79 14.99 -18.39
C SER A 26 -1.81 14.91 -17.23
N ALA A 27 -1.28 16.06 -16.83
CA ALA A 27 -0.75 16.24 -15.51
C ALA A 27 -1.94 15.96 -14.59
N SER A 28 -2.10 14.68 -14.17
CA SER A 28 -2.86 14.39 -12.99
C SER A 28 -2.23 15.25 -11.90
N ALA A 29 -2.89 16.34 -11.55
CA ALA A 29 -2.55 17.13 -10.39
C ALA A 29 -2.68 16.19 -9.19
N GLY A 30 -1.64 15.41 -8.95
CA GLY A 30 -1.57 14.55 -7.78
C GLY A 30 -1.69 15.46 -6.59
N ALA A 31 -2.82 15.35 -5.87
CA ALA A 31 -3.03 16.12 -4.66
C ALA A 31 -1.75 16.11 -3.82
N ALA A 32 -1.22 17.26 -3.50
CA ALA A 32 -0.05 17.36 -2.65
C ALA A 32 -0.36 16.66 -1.33
N LEU A 33 0.56 15.86 -0.81
CA LEU A 33 0.38 15.18 0.47
C LEU A 33 1.08 15.97 1.57
N ILE A 34 0.34 16.32 2.61
CA ILE A 34 0.91 16.96 3.81
C ILE A 34 1.30 15.87 4.80
N GLY A 35 2.56 15.85 5.20
CA GLY A 35 3.04 15.00 6.28
C GLY A 35 2.53 15.53 7.63
N ILE A 36 1.70 14.75 8.32
CA ILE A 36 1.12 15.13 9.62
C ILE A 36 1.70 14.34 10.79
N TYR A 37 2.41 13.26 10.50
CA TYR A 37 3.04 12.45 11.51
C TYR A 37 4.28 11.76 10.94
N ARG A 38 5.36 11.84 11.68
CA ARG A 38 6.58 11.07 11.43
C ARG A 38 7.13 10.53 12.72
N ASN A 39 7.43 9.24 12.75
CA ASN A 39 8.03 8.58 13.89
C ASN A 39 9.19 7.68 13.44
N PRO A 40 10.43 8.09 13.67
CA PRO A 40 11.61 7.29 13.33
C PRO A 40 11.84 6.11 14.26
N MET A 41 11.01 5.90 15.30
CA MET A 41 11.08 4.77 16.25
C MET A 41 12.43 4.64 17.01
N GLU A 42 13.25 5.67 17.00
CA GLU A 42 14.61 5.65 17.55
C GLU A 42 14.65 5.60 19.09
N THR A 43 13.72 6.29 19.74
CA THR A 43 13.66 6.39 21.20
C THR A 43 12.55 5.56 21.81
N THR A 44 12.62 5.26 23.10
CA THR A 44 11.56 4.57 23.84
C THR A 44 10.24 5.36 23.81
N ALA A 45 10.30 6.68 23.93
CA ALA A 45 9.13 7.55 23.87
C ALA A 45 8.46 7.50 22.49
N GLN A 46 9.23 7.53 21.41
CA GLN A 46 8.72 7.38 20.03
C GLN A 46 8.08 6.02 19.82
N ARG A 47 8.74 4.93 20.26
CA ARG A 47 8.17 3.57 20.17
C ARG A 47 6.90 3.41 21.02
N ALA A 48 6.77 4.14 22.13
CA ALA A 48 5.57 4.12 22.96
C ALA A 48 4.32 4.71 22.27
N GLN A 49 4.49 5.58 21.27
CA GLN A 49 3.40 6.15 20.48
C GLN A 49 2.69 5.09 19.60
N ALA A 50 3.34 3.98 19.29
CA ALA A 50 2.71 2.85 18.62
C ALA A 50 1.81 2.10 19.60
N VAL A 51 0.50 2.32 19.50
CA VAL A 51 -0.50 1.70 20.39
C VAL A 51 -0.96 0.38 19.79
N LYS A 52 -1.00 -0.68 20.59
CA LYS A 52 -1.48 -2.00 20.12
C LYS A 52 -2.93 -1.90 19.65
N LEU A 53 -3.18 -2.32 18.41
CA LEU A 53 -4.50 -2.36 17.78
C LEU A 53 -5.12 -3.76 17.89
N SER A 54 -4.34 -4.81 17.60
CA SER A 54 -4.79 -6.20 17.70
C SER A 54 -3.64 -7.14 18.06
N GLY A 55 -3.98 -8.36 18.44
CA GLY A 55 -3.02 -9.37 18.84
C GLY A 55 -2.87 -9.48 20.35
N ALA A 56 -3.47 -10.53 20.95
CA ALA A 56 -3.52 -10.69 22.42
C ALA A 56 -2.12 -10.86 23.04
N ARG A 57 -1.21 -11.55 22.35
CA ARG A 57 0.12 -11.91 22.85
C ARG A 57 1.22 -11.40 21.92
N CYS A 58 1.43 -10.09 21.94
CA CYS A 58 2.48 -9.40 21.20
C CYS A 58 3.49 -8.82 22.17
N ALA A 59 4.76 -9.19 22.03
CA ALA A 59 5.85 -8.53 22.72
C ALA A 59 6.42 -7.43 21.81
N ARG A 60 6.80 -6.30 22.42
CA ARG A 60 7.48 -5.20 21.75
C ARG A 60 8.71 -4.76 22.53
N GLY A 61 9.69 -4.22 21.82
CA GLY A 61 10.93 -3.71 22.42
C GLY A 61 11.71 -2.85 21.43
N GLY A 62 12.89 -2.41 21.82
CA GLY A 62 13.83 -1.74 20.91
C GLY A 62 14.70 -2.76 20.18
N LEU A 63 15.08 -2.43 18.96
CA LEU A 63 16.13 -3.08 18.18
C LEU A 63 16.96 -1.98 17.51
N GLY A 64 18.05 -1.57 18.13
CA GLY A 64 18.78 -0.38 17.71
C GLY A 64 17.84 0.84 17.68
N LYS A 65 17.71 1.44 16.49
CA LYS A 65 16.85 2.60 16.23
C LYS A 65 15.47 2.22 15.69
N ALA A 66 14.98 1.01 15.92
CA ALA A 66 13.70 0.53 15.40
C ALA A 66 12.84 -0.07 16.51
N LEU A 67 11.51 -0.14 16.28
CA LEU A 67 10.58 -0.89 17.10
C LEU A 67 10.62 -2.37 16.67
N ARG A 68 11.00 -3.27 17.58
CA ARG A 68 10.88 -4.72 17.37
C ARG A 68 9.53 -5.21 17.88
N VAL A 69 8.89 -6.05 17.07
CA VAL A 69 7.65 -6.75 17.45
C VAL A 69 7.85 -8.26 17.30
N VAL A 70 7.38 -9.01 18.30
CA VAL A 70 7.42 -10.47 18.33
C VAL A 70 6.00 -11.00 18.51
N VAL A 71 5.56 -11.87 17.62
CA VAL A 71 4.24 -12.49 17.66
C VAL A 71 4.24 -13.67 18.63
N GLY A 72 3.37 -13.64 19.64
CA GLY A 72 3.24 -14.69 20.64
C GLY A 72 2.42 -15.90 20.17
N LYS A 73 2.29 -16.89 21.07
CA LYS A 73 1.48 -18.10 20.85
C LYS A 73 0.01 -17.75 20.60
N ARG A 74 -0.65 -18.49 19.71
CA ARG A 74 -2.09 -18.35 19.39
C ARG A 74 -2.49 -16.98 18.85
N THR A 75 -1.52 -16.21 18.35
CA THR A 75 -1.74 -14.90 17.73
C THR A 75 -1.35 -15.02 16.26
N LYS A 76 -2.24 -14.66 15.34
CA LYS A 76 -1.97 -14.68 13.90
C LYS A 76 -1.23 -13.43 13.44
N GLU A 77 -1.48 -12.31 14.11
CA GLU A 77 -0.95 -11.01 13.74
C GLU A 77 -0.83 -10.10 14.96
N CYS A 78 0.21 -9.30 14.98
CA CYS A 78 0.40 -8.18 15.89
C CYS A 78 0.31 -6.88 15.12
N ALA A 79 -0.76 -6.13 15.34
CA ALA A 79 -0.96 -4.83 14.71
C ALA A 79 -0.87 -3.69 15.75
N TYR A 80 -0.26 -2.61 15.30
CA TYR A 80 -0.10 -1.37 16.06
C TYR A 80 -0.63 -0.20 15.24
N ARG A 81 -1.30 0.75 15.91
CA ARG A 81 -1.77 1.98 15.29
C ARG A 81 -0.86 3.15 15.61
N THR A 82 -0.82 4.11 14.70
CA THR A 82 -0.30 5.45 14.96
C THR A 82 -1.33 6.29 15.71
N PRO A 83 -0.97 7.46 16.25
CA PRO A 83 -1.93 8.37 16.87
C PRO A 83 -2.83 9.09 15.85
N VAL A 84 -2.53 8.97 14.55
CA VAL A 84 -3.27 9.66 13.49
C VAL A 84 -4.53 8.91 13.12
N LEU A 85 -5.63 9.64 13.06
CA LEU A 85 -6.95 9.15 12.66
C LEU A 85 -7.44 9.92 11.42
N GLY A 86 -7.88 9.23 10.40
CA GLY A 86 -8.45 9.82 9.18
C GLY A 86 -8.95 8.74 8.22
N ARG A 87 -9.80 9.14 7.27
CA ARG A 87 -10.25 8.23 6.20
C ARG A 87 -9.31 8.25 5.01
N ASP A 88 -9.03 9.43 4.49
CA ASP A 88 -8.19 9.62 3.31
C ASP A 88 -6.76 9.87 3.77
N LEU A 89 -5.99 8.80 3.82
CA LEU A 89 -4.64 8.78 4.37
C LEU A 89 -3.68 8.02 3.45
N GLU A 90 -2.42 8.39 3.58
CA GLU A 90 -1.30 7.58 3.16
C GLU A 90 -0.46 7.22 4.39
N ILE A 91 -0.10 5.95 4.52
CA ILE A 91 0.89 5.49 5.48
C ILE A 91 2.10 4.91 4.76
N ALA A 92 3.29 5.23 5.24
CA ALA A 92 4.54 4.61 4.83
C ALA A 92 5.31 4.12 6.05
N ALA A 93 6.01 2.99 5.92
CA ALA A 93 6.90 2.48 6.94
C ALA A 93 8.07 1.74 6.30
N THR A 94 9.21 1.74 6.99
CA THR A 94 10.35 0.86 6.69
C THR A 94 10.25 -0.36 7.59
N GLU A 95 10.12 -1.54 6.99
CA GLU A 95 9.85 -2.78 7.72
C GLU A 95 10.85 -3.87 7.34
N ARG A 96 11.27 -4.68 8.32
CA ARG A 96 12.16 -5.83 8.10
C ARG A 96 11.57 -7.06 8.77
N LEU A 97 11.48 -8.17 8.04
CA LEU A 97 11.27 -9.48 8.63
C LEU A 97 12.61 -10.00 9.13
N LEU A 98 12.70 -10.27 10.42
CA LEU A 98 13.97 -10.62 11.04
C LEU A 98 14.29 -12.13 10.87
N SER A 99 15.56 -12.45 10.64
CA SER A 99 16.08 -13.82 10.54
C SER A 99 15.86 -14.63 11.85
N ALA A 100 15.72 -13.94 12.98
CA ALA A 100 15.30 -14.52 14.25
C ALA A 100 13.86 -15.09 14.24
N THR A 101 13.06 -14.86 13.19
CA THR A 101 11.80 -15.56 12.94
C THR A 101 12.07 -17.06 12.74
N PRO A 102 11.37 -17.97 13.44
CA PRO A 102 11.60 -19.41 13.27
C PRO A 102 11.42 -19.86 11.81
N LYS A 103 12.31 -20.71 11.30
CA LYS A 103 12.31 -21.18 9.90
C LYS A 103 10.94 -21.66 9.39
N PRO A 104 10.15 -22.47 10.14
CA PRO A 104 8.83 -22.91 9.69
C PRO A 104 7.82 -21.76 9.51
N VAL A 105 8.06 -20.61 10.16
CA VAL A 105 7.19 -19.43 10.11
C VAL A 105 7.62 -18.46 9.01
N GLN A 106 8.93 -18.37 8.72
CA GLN A 106 9.50 -17.37 7.80
C GLN A 106 8.79 -17.32 6.46
N HIS A 107 8.51 -18.46 5.84
CA HIS A 107 7.91 -18.52 4.50
C HIS A 107 6.49 -17.95 4.47
N GLY A 108 5.71 -18.15 5.53
CA GLY A 108 4.33 -17.63 5.67
C GLY A 108 4.23 -16.30 6.37
N ALA A 109 5.33 -15.74 6.87
CA ALA A 109 5.34 -14.48 7.56
C ALA A 109 5.18 -13.29 6.61
N PHE A 110 4.45 -12.28 7.06
CA PHE A 110 4.24 -11.04 6.32
C PHE A 110 4.48 -9.81 7.19
N LEU A 111 4.81 -8.72 6.52
CA LEU A 111 4.87 -7.34 7.03
C LEU A 111 3.71 -6.59 6.41
N ALA A 112 3.10 -5.63 7.10
CA ALA A 112 2.02 -4.86 6.50
C ALA A 112 1.87 -3.46 7.07
N VAL A 113 1.45 -2.52 6.21
CA VAL A 113 0.87 -1.25 6.61
C VAL A 113 -0.65 -1.29 6.48
N ASN A 114 -1.34 -0.60 7.37
CA ASN A 114 -2.78 -0.68 7.56
C ASN A 114 -3.43 0.71 7.49
N LEU A 115 -4.59 0.81 6.82
CA LEU A 115 -5.44 2.00 6.81
C LEU A 115 -6.88 1.64 7.12
N ARG A 116 -7.66 2.65 7.54
CA ARG A 116 -9.07 2.53 7.95
C ARG A 116 -9.31 1.42 8.97
N ALA A 117 -8.35 1.25 9.88
CA ALA A 117 -8.45 0.20 10.88
C ALA A 117 -9.43 0.59 12.01
N GLY A 118 -10.33 -0.33 12.35
CA GLY A 118 -11.30 -0.18 13.43
C GLY A 118 -12.20 -1.41 13.55
N ALA A 119 -12.64 -1.74 14.76
CA ALA A 119 -13.52 -2.88 15.06
C ALA A 119 -13.07 -4.22 14.43
N GLY A 120 -11.75 -4.43 14.27
CA GLY A 120 -11.20 -5.63 13.65
C GLY A 120 -11.03 -5.55 12.13
N ALA A 121 -11.74 -4.65 11.45
CA ALA A 121 -11.67 -4.48 10.00
C ALA A 121 -10.59 -3.48 9.59
N ARG A 122 -10.00 -3.64 8.41
CA ARG A 122 -8.96 -2.73 7.85
C ARG A 122 -8.57 -3.06 6.43
N TYR A 123 -8.02 -2.08 5.71
CA TYR A 123 -7.20 -2.35 4.52
C TYR A 123 -5.76 -2.62 4.91
N GLN A 124 -5.12 -3.54 4.18
CA GLN A 124 -3.72 -3.90 4.39
C GLN A 124 -2.97 -4.02 3.07
N LEU A 125 -1.79 -3.43 3.01
CA LEU A 125 -0.76 -3.81 2.06
C LEU A 125 0.18 -4.79 2.76
N ALA A 126 0.03 -6.08 2.47
CA ALA A 126 0.81 -7.16 3.08
C ALA A 126 1.91 -7.65 2.15
N VAL A 127 3.14 -7.66 2.64
CA VAL A 127 4.33 -8.11 1.90
C VAL A 127 4.86 -9.40 2.53
N TYR A 128 5.10 -10.40 1.71
CA TYR A 128 5.68 -11.69 2.08
C TYR A 128 7.13 -11.76 1.57
N PRO A 129 8.12 -11.42 2.40
CA PRO A 129 9.50 -11.23 1.96
C PRO A 129 10.11 -12.45 1.25
N LEU A 130 9.91 -13.65 1.79
CA LEU A 130 10.47 -14.87 1.19
C LEU A 130 9.70 -15.42 -0.02
N GLN A 131 8.47 -14.97 -0.21
CA GLN A 131 7.67 -15.31 -1.40
C GLN A 131 7.76 -14.25 -2.50
N LYS A 132 8.40 -13.11 -2.23
CA LYS A 132 8.40 -11.93 -3.10
C LYS A 132 6.98 -11.57 -3.56
N LYS A 133 6.00 -11.72 -2.66
CA LYS A 133 4.58 -11.52 -2.92
C LYS A 133 4.07 -10.30 -2.18
N VAL A 134 3.22 -9.55 -2.86
CA VAL A 134 2.47 -8.40 -2.31
C VAL A 134 0.98 -8.70 -2.43
N GLN A 135 0.22 -8.35 -1.40
CA GLN A 135 -1.24 -8.48 -1.37
C GLN A 135 -1.86 -7.18 -0.88
N LEU A 136 -2.74 -6.63 -1.66
CA LEU A 136 -3.69 -5.62 -1.22
C LEU A 136 -4.95 -6.37 -0.79
N ARG A 137 -5.33 -6.23 0.47
CA ARG A 137 -6.43 -7.00 1.04
C ARG A 137 -7.22 -6.20 2.06
N LYS A 138 -8.46 -6.61 2.25
CA LYS A 138 -9.38 -6.16 3.26
C LYS A 138 -9.52 -7.26 4.30
N THR A 139 -9.33 -6.92 5.57
CA THR A 139 -9.71 -7.78 6.70
C THR A 139 -11.06 -7.30 7.16
N LEU A 140 -12.04 -8.20 7.27
CA LEU A 140 -13.36 -7.89 7.80
C LEU A 140 -13.41 -8.04 9.32
N ALA A 141 -14.49 -7.57 9.95
CA ALA A 141 -14.63 -7.57 11.40
C ALA A 141 -14.62 -8.98 12.03
N ASP A 142 -15.08 -9.98 11.29
CA ASP A 142 -15.05 -11.40 11.66
C ASP A 142 -13.65 -12.04 11.51
N GLY A 143 -12.70 -11.29 10.96
CA GLY A 143 -11.33 -11.74 10.69
C GLY A 143 -11.15 -12.47 9.36
N SER A 144 -12.18 -12.56 8.53
CA SER A 144 -12.06 -13.05 7.15
C SER A 144 -11.23 -12.09 6.29
N LEU A 145 -10.66 -12.63 5.21
CA LEU A 145 -9.80 -11.88 4.29
C LEU A 145 -10.43 -11.85 2.90
N GLU A 146 -10.55 -10.66 2.37
CA GLU A 146 -10.88 -10.40 0.98
C GLU A 146 -9.62 -9.87 0.27
N TYR A 147 -9.24 -10.50 -0.83
CA TYR A 147 -8.09 -10.11 -1.62
C TYR A 147 -8.55 -9.19 -2.75
N LEU A 148 -8.07 -7.96 -2.73
CA LEU A 148 -8.43 -6.94 -3.72
C LEU A 148 -7.47 -6.97 -4.91
N ASP A 149 -6.18 -7.22 -4.63
CA ASP A 149 -5.16 -7.38 -5.67
C ASP A 149 -3.96 -8.19 -5.13
N ILE A 150 -3.30 -8.97 -6.00
CA ILE A 150 -2.17 -9.84 -5.64
C ILE A 150 -1.11 -9.83 -6.73
N GLU A 151 0.10 -9.41 -6.35
CA GLU A 151 1.26 -9.50 -7.22
C GLU A 151 2.31 -10.48 -6.67
N LYS A 152 2.89 -11.27 -7.58
CA LYS A 152 3.92 -12.27 -7.29
C LYS A 152 5.24 -11.90 -7.97
N ASN A 153 6.35 -12.42 -7.43
CA ASN A 153 7.70 -12.19 -7.95
C ASN A 153 8.09 -10.70 -8.03
N VAL A 154 7.60 -9.91 -7.08
CA VAL A 154 7.86 -8.47 -7.03
C VAL A 154 9.34 -8.21 -6.74
N ALA A 155 10.07 -7.69 -7.72
CA ALA A 155 11.52 -7.48 -7.64
C ALA A 155 11.94 -6.54 -6.50
N GLY A 156 11.08 -5.57 -6.15
CA GLY A 156 11.32 -4.60 -5.07
C GLY A 156 11.22 -5.20 -3.65
N VAL A 157 10.62 -6.39 -3.50
CA VAL A 157 10.48 -7.08 -2.22
C VAL A 157 11.81 -7.74 -1.84
N LYS A 158 12.32 -7.39 -0.67
CA LYS A 158 13.60 -7.86 -0.12
C LYS A 158 13.37 -8.91 0.95
N GLY A 159 14.35 -9.80 1.13
CA GLY A 159 14.32 -10.94 2.06
C GLY A 159 14.48 -10.56 3.54
N LEU A 160 14.97 -11.54 4.32
CA LEU A 160 15.20 -11.39 5.76
C LEU A 160 16.22 -10.30 6.05
N ASP A 161 16.03 -9.58 7.16
CA ASP A 161 16.87 -8.51 7.69
C ASP A 161 17.05 -7.30 6.75
N MET A 162 16.46 -7.35 5.55
CA MET A 162 16.53 -6.28 4.58
C MET A 162 15.31 -5.35 4.68
N ALA A 163 15.56 -4.04 4.52
CA ALA A 163 14.52 -3.01 4.59
C ALA A 163 13.58 -3.08 3.39
N ASN A 164 12.30 -3.25 3.65
CA ASN A 164 11.21 -3.07 2.70
C ASN A 164 10.51 -1.75 3.02
N GLN A 165 10.44 -0.85 2.07
CA GLN A 165 9.69 0.39 2.19
C GLN A 165 8.29 0.16 1.66
N LEU A 166 7.32 0.05 2.56
CA LEU A 166 5.91 -0.14 2.24
C LEU A 166 5.19 1.21 2.29
N ARG A 167 4.26 1.42 1.35
CA ARG A 167 3.38 2.59 1.36
C ARG A 167 2.01 2.19 0.84
N LEU A 168 0.98 2.49 1.62
CA LEU A 168 -0.42 2.31 1.26
C LEU A 168 -1.12 3.66 1.29
N ARG A 169 -1.85 3.99 0.23
CA ARG A 169 -2.75 5.13 0.13
C ARG A 169 -4.18 4.65 0.00
N ALA A 170 -5.10 5.27 0.73
CA ALA A 170 -6.54 5.06 0.61
C ALA A 170 -7.22 6.42 0.54
N PHE A 171 -8.11 6.62 -0.41
CA PHE A 171 -8.91 7.85 -0.56
C PHE A 171 -10.23 7.54 -1.22
N ASN A 172 -11.27 8.31 -0.87
CA ASN A 172 -12.57 8.20 -1.53
C ASN A 172 -12.55 8.95 -2.85
N LEU A 173 -13.15 8.33 -3.88
CA LEU A 173 -13.41 9.01 -5.13
C LEU A 173 -14.59 9.97 -4.95
N THR A 174 -14.39 11.22 -5.36
CA THR A 174 -15.38 12.30 -5.18
C THR A 174 -16.16 12.60 -6.44
N GLU A 175 -15.69 12.14 -7.57
CA GLU A 175 -16.24 12.40 -8.90
C GLU A 175 -16.25 11.12 -9.78
N GLY A 176 -17.07 11.14 -10.84
CA GLY A 176 -17.19 10.05 -11.79
C GLY A 176 -18.17 8.96 -11.38
N GLU A 177 -18.21 7.87 -12.17
CA GLU A 177 -19.10 6.72 -11.95
C GLU A 177 -18.77 5.95 -10.66
N GLU A 178 -17.51 5.95 -10.24
CA GLU A 178 -17.02 5.30 -9.03
C GLU A 178 -17.09 6.21 -7.80
N LYS A 179 -17.95 7.25 -7.80
CA LYS A 179 -18.09 8.17 -6.68
C LYS A 179 -18.52 7.44 -5.41
N GLY A 180 -17.73 7.61 -4.37
CA GLY A 180 -17.95 6.97 -3.07
C GLY A 180 -17.08 5.74 -2.83
N ASP A 181 -16.50 5.15 -3.88
CA ASP A 181 -15.58 4.03 -3.78
C ASP A 181 -14.28 4.46 -3.10
N CYS A 182 -13.61 3.51 -2.52
CA CYS A 182 -12.27 3.70 -1.98
C CYS A 182 -11.22 3.23 -2.98
N ARG A 183 -10.44 4.15 -3.51
CA ARG A 183 -9.25 3.83 -4.27
C ARG A 183 -8.09 3.51 -3.36
N LEU A 184 -7.41 2.41 -3.64
CA LEU A 184 -6.31 1.88 -2.87
C LEU A 184 -5.08 1.73 -3.76
N LEU A 185 -3.95 2.30 -3.33
CA LEU A 185 -2.67 2.23 -4.05
C LEU A 185 -1.60 1.69 -3.13
N GLY A 186 -0.97 0.57 -3.51
CA GLY A 186 0.10 -0.07 -2.75
C GLY A 186 1.46 0.04 -3.45
N PHE A 187 2.46 0.54 -2.73
CA PHE A 187 3.79 0.81 -3.27
C PHE A 187 4.86 0.05 -2.49
N ILE A 188 5.88 -0.43 -3.20
CA ILE A 188 7.10 -1.02 -2.65
C ILE A 188 8.32 -0.29 -3.21
N GLY A 189 9.17 0.25 -2.31
CA GLY A 189 10.34 1.02 -2.72
C GLY A 189 10.00 2.23 -3.61
N GLY A 190 8.85 2.85 -3.40
CA GLY A 190 8.36 4.00 -4.17
C GLY A 190 7.62 3.66 -5.46
N LYS A 191 7.66 2.40 -5.95
CA LYS A 191 6.95 1.96 -7.16
C LYS A 191 5.55 1.46 -6.83
N LEU A 192 4.53 1.85 -7.59
CA LEU A 192 3.19 1.26 -7.54
C LEU A 192 3.28 -0.22 -7.95
N VAL A 193 2.69 -1.10 -7.17
CA VAL A 193 2.74 -2.56 -7.35
C VAL A 193 1.36 -3.17 -7.42
N VAL A 194 0.45 -2.71 -6.56
CA VAL A 194 -0.93 -3.19 -6.48
C VAL A 194 -1.89 -2.02 -6.39
N GLU A 195 -3.08 -2.18 -6.98
CA GLU A 195 -4.10 -1.14 -7.05
C GLU A 195 -5.49 -1.77 -7.09
N ALA A 196 -6.47 -1.17 -6.39
CA ALA A 196 -7.86 -1.61 -6.42
C ALA A 196 -8.82 -0.46 -6.09
N SER A 197 -10.07 -0.61 -6.53
CA SER A 197 -11.23 0.14 -6.03
C SER A 197 -12.09 -0.80 -5.17
N ASP A 198 -12.59 -0.32 -4.04
CA ASP A 198 -13.52 -1.05 -3.18
C ASP A 198 -14.85 -0.29 -3.09
N GLU A 199 -15.86 -0.81 -3.79
CA GLU A 199 -17.22 -0.29 -3.82
C GLU A 199 -17.92 -0.41 -2.46
N SER A 200 -17.51 -1.41 -1.66
CA SER A 200 -18.04 -1.65 -0.31
C SER A 200 -17.28 -0.89 0.80
N ALA A 201 -16.54 0.16 0.43
CA ALA A 201 -15.70 0.94 1.36
C ALA A 201 -16.48 1.53 2.56
N GLY A 202 -17.79 1.70 2.44
CA GLY A 202 -18.66 2.15 3.53
C GLY A 202 -18.66 1.23 4.76
N GLU A 203 -18.38 -0.06 4.57
CA GLU A 203 -18.29 -1.05 5.64
C GLU A 203 -17.06 -0.85 6.54
N LEU A 204 -16.00 -0.22 6.02
CA LEU A 204 -14.79 0.11 6.79
C LEU A 204 -14.89 1.50 7.41
N SER A 205 -15.63 1.59 8.52
CA SER A 205 -15.82 2.84 9.28
C SER A 205 -14.59 3.26 10.11
N GLY A 206 -13.57 2.39 10.19
CA GLY A 206 -12.34 2.67 10.94
C GLY A 206 -11.57 3.87 10.41
N ARG A 207 -10.80 4.52 11.27
CA ARG A 207 -9.99 5.70 10.94
C ARG A 207 -8.51 5.55 11.28
N ALA A 208 -8.11 4.47 11.96
CA ALA A 208 -6.73 4.31 12.38
C ALA A 208 -5.82 3.91 11.20
N SER A 209 -4.61 4.43 11.23
CA SER A 209 -3.49 3.99 10.42
C SER A 209 -2.49 3.21 11.28
N GLY A 210 -1.71 2.30 10.69
CA GLY A 210 -0.79 1.50 11.47
C GLY A 210 0.04 0.51 10.66
N PHE A 211 0.70 -0.38 11.36
CA PHE A 211 1.58 -1.40 10.80
C PHE A 211 1.44 -2.72 11.56
N SER A 212 1.85 -3.81 10.95
CA SER A 212 1.70 -5.14 11.56
C SER A 212 2.69 -6.16 11.03
N VAL A 213 2.88 -7.22 11.83
CA VAL A 213 3.57 -8.45 11.44
C VAL A 213 2.71 -9.65 11.80
N GLY A 214 2.66 -10.62 10.91
CA GLY A 214 1.86 -11.83 11.10
C GLY A 214 2.30 -12.98 10.23
N SER A 215 1.47 -14.02 10.21
CA SER A 215 1.61 -15.16 9.30
C SER A 215 0.26 -15.78 8.99
N ALA A 216 0.08 -16.23 7.76
CA ALA A 216 -1.16 -16.82 7.27
C ALA A 216 -1.59 -18.09 8.04
N LYS A 217 -0.63 -18.89 8.51
CA LYS A 217 -0.92 -20.17 9.20
C LYS A 217 -0.65 -20.10 10.70
N ASN A 218 0.59 -19.86 11.08
CA ASN A 218 1.02 -19.80 12.48
C ASN A 218 2.11 -18.74 12.59
N ALA A 219 1.80 -17.66 13.28
CA ALA A 219 2.71 -16.54 13.41
C ALA A 219 3.61 -16.61 14.66
N LYS A 220 3.49 -17.68 15.49
CA LYS A 220 4.26 -17.80 16.74
C LYS A 220 5.75 -17.61 16.49
N GLY A 221 6.30 -16.57 17.08
CA GLY A 221 7.71 -16.23 16.97
C GLY A 221 8.07 -15.44 15.70
N ALA A 222 7.11 -15.09 14.81
CA ALA A 222 7.38 -14.12 13.76
C ALA A 222 7.89 -12.82 14.38
N GLN A 223 8.96 -12.29 13.82
CA GLN A 223 9.63 -11.09 14.34
C GLN A 223 9.86 -10.09 13.22
N ALA A 224 9.52 -8.85 13.51
CA ALA A 224 9.77 -7.74 12.59
C ALA A 224 10.34 -6.52 13.31
N SER A 225 11.03 -5.68 12.55
CA SER A 225 11.35 -4.32 12.98
C SER A 225 10.65 -3.30 12.10
N PHE A 226 10.23 -2.20 12.73
CA PHE A 226 9.52 -1.09 12.12
C PHE A 226 10.26 0.21 12.39
N ASP A 227 10.38 1.03 11.35
CA ASP A 227 11.14 2.26 11.38
C ASP A 227 10.51 3.28 10.42
N ASP A 228 10.83 4.57 10.60
CA ASP A 228 10.41 5.66 9.71
C ASP A 228 8.92 5.64 9.35
N VAL A 229 8.05 5.47 10.34
CA VAL A 229 6.61 5.50 10.11
C VAL A 229 6.14 6.92 9.83
N VAL A 230 5.56 7.12 8.67
CA VAL A 230 5.05 8.42 8.21
C VAL A 230 3.59 8.29 7.83
N VAL A 231 2.75 9.23 8.30
CA VAL A 231 1.35 9.35 7.86
C VAL A 231 1.15 10.71 7.21
N ARG A 232 0.45 10.72 6.09
CA ARG A 232 0.13 11.92 5.31
C ARG A 232 -1.36 11.99 5.03
N VAL A 233 -1.87 13.21 4.84
CA VAL A 233 -3.20 13.47 4.31
C VAL A 233 -3.09 14.22 2.99
N PRO A 234 -4.07 14.07 2.07
CA PRO A 234 -4.16 14.94 0.90
C PRO A 234 -4.22 16.40 1.36
N SER A 235 -3.49 17.28 0.66
CA SER A 235 -3.64 18.72 0.85
C SER A 235 -5.06 19.12 0.41
N PRO A 236 -5.80 19.87 1.18
CA PRO A 236 -6.98 20.56 0.66
C PRO A 236 -6.51 21.49 -0.47
N PHE A 237 -7.17 21.41 -1.62
CA PHE A 237 -6.97 22.34 -2.74
C PHE A 237 -7.63 23.68 -2.45
#